data_f0148ec7a3b238717b764e74adbfd077
#
_entry.id   f0148ec7a3b238717b764e74adbfd077
#
_cell.length_a   1.000
_cell.length_b   1.000
_cell.length_c   1.000
_cell.angle_alpha   90.00
_cell.angle_beta   90.00
_cell.angle_gamma   90.00
#
_symmetry.space_group_name_H-M   'P 1'
#
loop_
_entity.id
_entity.type
_entity.pdbx_description
1 polymer ?
#
loop_
_entity_poly.entity_id
_entity_poly.type
_entity_poly.pdbx_seq_one_letter_code
_entity_poly.pdbx_strand_id
1 'polypeptide(L)'
;ECMGACANAPMAQIGKDYYEDLTGEKLRELIGRFSKGEVPVPGSQIGRYAAEPASGLTSLTEYLAGRAQHNASAALAVGIGDTVKRIDGTEVPLTTPWLGKSAGAAKE
;
A
#
# COMPACT_ATOMS: atom_id res chain seq x y z
N GLU A 1 -2.72 5.26 -18.17
CA GLU A 1 -1.32 5.65 -18.15
C GLU A 1 -0.51 4.73 -17.25
N CYS A 2 0.76 5.03 -17.05
CA CYS A 2 1.60 4.15 -16.24
C CYS A 2 1.36 4.34 -14.75
N MET A 3 1.74 3.33 -13.96
CA MET A 3 1.56 3.33 -12.51
C MET A 3 2.67 4.05 -11.76
N GLY A 4 3.72 4.49 -12.45
CA GLY A 4 4.83 5.20 -11.84
C GLY A 4 5.64 4.38 -10.85
N ALA A 5 5.69 3.06 -11.00
CA ALA A 5 6.19 2.16 -9.97
C ALA A 5 7.40 1.32 -10.42
N CYS A 6 8.13 1.75 -11.45
CA CYS A 6 9.24 0.96 -12.00
C CYS A 6 10.40 0.79 -11.01
N ALA A 7 10.59 1.73 -10.09
CA ALA A 7 11.73 1.70 -9.17
C ALA A 7 11.75 0.44 -8.30
N ASN A 8 10.59 -0.05 -7.87
CA ASN A 8 10.46 -1.23 -7.03
C ASN A 8 9.64 -2.33 -7.69
N ALA A 9 9.67 -2.39 -9.02
CA ALA A 9 9.04 -3.48 -9.76
C ALA A 9 9.76 -4.82 -9.49
N PRO A 10 9.09 -5.97 -9.67
CA PRO A 10 7.68 -6.13 -10.03
C PRO A 10 6.72 -5.71 -8.91
N MET A 11 5.56 -5.20 -9.29
CA MET A 11 4.58 -4.72 -8.32
C MET A 11 3.15 -5.04 -8.77
N ALA A 12 2.23 -4.99 -7.83
CA ALA A 12 0.80 -5.10 -8.10
C ALA A 12 0.05 -4.03 -7.31
N GLN A 13 -0.99 -3.49 -7.90
CA GLN A 13 -1.94 -2.66 -7.19
C GLN A 13 -3.11 -3.52 -6.74
N ILE A 14 -3.38 -3.52 -5.44
CA ILE A 14 -4.50 -4.26 -4.86
C ILE A 14 -5.33 -3.26 -4.07
N GLY A 15 -6.55 -3.00 -4.54
CA GLY A 15 -7.32 -1.87 -4.05
C GLY A 15 -6.63 -0.57 -4.41
N LYS A 16 -6.45 0.31 -3.45
CA LYS A 16 -5.74 1.57 -3.63
C LYS A 16 -4.24 1.46 -3.39
N ASP A 17 -3.77 0.32 -2.89
CA ASP A 17 -2.41 0.18 -2.36
C ASP A 17 -1.48 -0.53 -3.33
N TYR A 18 -0.20 -0.15 -3.31
CA TYR A 18 0.85 -0.77 -4.10
C TYR A 18 1.63 -1.75 -3.24
N TYR A 19 1.82 -2.96 -3.76
CA TYR A 19 2.67 -4.01 -3.18
C TYR A 19 3.84 -4.21 -4.13
N GLU A 20 5.04 -3.93 -3.67
CA GLU A 20 6.23 -3.76 -4.50
C GLU A 20 7.28 -4.81 -4.19
N ASP A 21 8.29 -4.93 -5.07
CA ASP A 21 9.36 -5.92 -4.93
C ASP A 21 8.81 -7.35 -4.86
N LEU A 22 7.86 -7.66 -5.71
CA LEU A 22 7.17 -8.94 -5.68
C LEU A 22 7.95 -10.05 -6.40
N THR A 23 7.72 -11.27 -5.94
CA THR A 23 8.00 -12.50 -6.68
C THR A 23 6.69 -13.25 -6.84
N GLY A 24 6.67 -14.31 -7.66
CA GLY A 24 5.49 -15.16 -7.78
C GLY A 24 5.07 -15.75 -6.43
N GLU A 25 6.04 -16.17 -5.63
CA GLU A 25 5.78 -16.72 -4.29
C GLU A 25 5.20 -15.66 -3.36
N LYS A 26 5.77 -14.46 -3.37
CA LYS A 26 5.29 -13.36 -2.53
C LYS A 26 3.87 -12.97 -2.91
N LEU A 27 3.56 -12.91 -4.20
CA LEU A 27 2.21 -12.60 -4.65
C LEU A 27 1.20 -13.67 -4.19
N ARG A 28 1.56 -14.95 -4.27
CA ARG A 28 0.71 -16.03 -3.75
C ARG A 28 0.48 -15.90 -2.25
N GLU A 29 1.51 -15.55 -1.50
CA GLU A 29 1.40 -15.29 -0.06
C GLU A 29 0.42 -14.16 0.22
N LEU A 30 0.53 -13.05 -0.51
CA LEU A 30 -0.38 -11.92 -0.36
C LEU A 30 -1.82 -12.31 -0.65
N ILE A 31 -2.06 -13.02 -1.75
CA ILE A 31 -3.41 -13.49 -2.10
C ILE A 31 -3.98 -14.38 -1.00
N GLY A 32 -3.17 -15.28 -0.46
CA GLY A 32 -3.59 -16.14 0.65
C GLY A 32 -3.95 -15.36 1.89
N ARG A 33 -3.18 -14.34 2.24
CA ARG A 33 -3.45 -13.48 3.39
C ARG A 33 -4.74 -12.68 3.19
N PHE A 34 -4.93 -12.07 2.03
CA PHE A 34 -6.17 -11.37 1.71
C PHE A 34 -7.38 -12.28 1.78
N SER A 35 -7.25 -13.53 1.32
CA SER A 35 -8.34 -14.52 1.38
C SER A 35 -8.77 -14.82 2.82
N LYS A 36 -7.86 -14.66 3.78
CA LYS A 36 -8.14 -14.85 5.20
C LYS A 36 -8.65 -13.59 5.89
N GLY A 37 -8.77 -12.48 5.17
CA GLY A 37 -9.17 -11.20 5.72
C GLY A 37 -8.05 -10.42 6.38
N GLU A 38 -6.79 -10.83 6.23
CA GLU A 38 -5.64 -10.09 6.72
C GLU A 38 -5.35 -8.89 5.83
N VAL A 39 -4.74 -7.85 6.41
CA VAL A 39 -4.31 -6.66 5.68
C VAL A 39 -2.78 -6.60 5.70
N PRO A 40 -2.10 -7.12 4.67
CA PRO A 40 -0.65 -6.98 4.58
C PRO A 40 -0.24 -5.50 4.49
N VAL A 41 0.93 -5.18 5.01
CA VAL A 41 1.46 -3.82 4.93
C VAL A 41 1.86 -3.53 3.49
N PRO A 42 1.34 -2.46 2.87
CA PRO A 42 1.72 -2.07 1.51
C PRO A 42 3.17 -1.61 1.39
N GLY A 43 3.59 -1.40 0.15
CA GLY A 43 4.94 -0.98 -0.16
C GLY A 43 5.85 -2.16 -0.47
N SER A 44 7.15 -1.97 -0.30
CA SER A 44 8.14 -3.00 -0.59
C SER A 44 7.96 -4.21 0.32
N GLN A 45 7.90 -5.38 -0.28
CA GLN A 45 7.74 -6.65 0.45
C GLN A 45 9.08 -7.28 0.83
N ILE A 46 10.20 -6.59 0.55
CA ILE A 46 11.55 -7.03 0.95
C ILE A 46 12.19 -6.10 1.98
N GLY A 47 11.44 -5.14 2.51
CA GLY A 47 11.89 -4.26 3.57
C GLY A 47 12.54 -2.95 3.12
N ARG A 48 12.49 -2.61 1.84
CA ARG A 48 12.92 -1.27 1.41
C ARG A 48 11.97 -0.22 1.97
N TYR A 49 12.52 0.88 2.46
CA TYR A 49 11.69 1.97 2.97
C TYR A 49 10.96 2.69 1.83
N ALA A 50 11.68 2.98 0.77
CA ALA A 50 11.13 3.61 -0.43
C ALA A 50 11.87 3.04 -1.65
N ALA A 51 12.47 3.88 -2.48
CA ALA A 51 13.17 3.46 -3.71
C ALA A 51 14.69 3.33 -3.52
N GLU A 52 15.16 3.18 -2.31
CA GLU A 52 16.57 2.98 -2.00
C GLU A 52 17.07 1.62 -2.52
N PRO A 53 18.40 1.44 -2.66
CA PRO A 53 18.93 0.15 -3.09
C PRO A 53 18.50 -0.99 -2.17
N ALA A 54 18.21 -2.16 -2.75
CA ALA A 54 17.78 -3.33 -1.98
C ALA A 54 18.83 -3.79 -0.97
N SER A 55 20.12 -3.53 -1.25
CA SER A 55 21.24 -3.83 -0.35
C SER A 55 21.41 -2.81 0.79
N GLY A 56 20.57 -1.79 0.82
CA GLY A 56 20.66 -0.73 1.82
C GLY A 56 21.34 0.52 1.31
N LEU A 57 21.27 1.58 2.13
CA LEU A 57 21.86 2.86 1.78
C LEU A 57 23.39 2.82 1.84
N THR A 58 24.04 3.44 0.84
CA THR A 58 25.48 3.62 0.80
C THR A 58 25.90 5.07 1.07
N SER A 59 24.92 5.97 1.14
CA SER A 59 25.12 7.39 1.44
C SER A 59 23.96 7.89 2.27
N LEU A 60 24.10 9.06 2.89
CA LEU A 60 23.08 9.68 3.75
C LEU A 60 22.56 8.74 4.84
N THR A 61 23.45 7.96 5.42
CA THR A 61 23.07 6.90 6.37
C THR A 61 22.56 7.44 7.70
N GLU A 62 22.86 8.67 8.04
CA GLU A 62 22.28 9.33 9.22
C GLU A 62 20.76 9.48 9.16
N TYR A 63 20.17 9.40 7.98
CA TYR A 63 18.73 9.34 7.82
C TYR A 63 18.07 8.14 8.47
N LEU A 64 18.83 7.05 8.65
CA LEU A 64 18.29 5.83 9.23
C LEU A 64 17.93 6.04 10.70
N ALA A 65 18.63 6.93 11.38
CA ALA A 65 18.33 7.25 12.78
C ALA A 65 17.10 8.17 12.84
N GLY A 66 16.07 7.73 13.55
CA GLY A 66 14.90 8.54 13.84
C GLY A 66 13.87 8.65 12.71
N ARG A 67 14.07 8.01 11.54
CA ARG A 67 13.01 8.00 10.52
C ARG A 67 11.83 7.14 11.00
N ALA A 68 10.62 7.50 10.54
CA ALA A 68 9.42 6.74 10.88
C ALA A 68 9.50 5.30 10.36
N GLN A 69 8.72 4.41 10.97
CA GLN A 69 8.67 2.99 10.58
C GLN A 69 8.25 2.80 9.12
N HIS A 70 7.29 3.61 8.66
CA HIS A 70 6.75 3.54 7.30
C HIS A 70 6.98 4.86 6.59
N ASN A 71 7.19 4.80 5.26
CA ASN A 71 7.14 6.01 4.44
C ASN A 71 5.71 6.56 4.42
N ALA A 72 5.53 7.77 3.89
CA ALA A 72 4.25 8.46 3.95
C ALA A 72 3.10 7.66 3.32
N SER A 73 3.35 7.00 2.19
CA SER A 73 2.33 6.21 1.50
C SER A 73 1.92 4.98 2.30
N ALA A 74 2.88 4.23 2.82
CA ALA A 74 2.60 3.05 3.63
C ALA A 74 1.93 3.42 4.94
N ALA A 75 2.36 4.51 5.59
CA ALA A 75 1.76 5.00 6.81
C ALA A 75 0.29 5.40 6.60
N LEU A 76 -0.01 6.07 5.50
CA LEU A 76 -1.37 6.44 5.16
C LEU A 76 -2.24 5.20 4.91
N ALA A 77 -1.73 4.25 4.15
CA ALA A 77 -2.45 3.01 3.83
C ALA A 77 -2.76 2.20 5.10
N VAL A 78 -1.79 2.05 5.99
CA VAL A 78 -1.97 1.36 7.27
C VAL A 78 -2.99 2.10 8.14
N GLY A 79 -2.92 3.42 8.17
CA GLY A 79 -3.83 4.25 8.95
C GLY A 79 -5.29 4.16 8.48
N ILE A 80 -5.51 4.11 7.17
CA ILE A 80 -6.86 4.00 6.60
C ILE A 80 -7.39 2.56 6.73
N GLY A 81 -6.57 1.56 6.41
CA GLY A 81 -6.90 0.15 6.59
C GLY A 81 -8.13 -0.36 5.83
N ASP A 82 -8.41 0.21 4.65
CA ASP A 82 -9.64 -0.07 3.93
C ASP A 82 -9.55 -1.14 2.85
N THR A 83 -8.35 -1.68 2.58
CA THR A 83 -8.12 -2.62 1.48
C THR A 83 -9.00 -3.87 1.59
N VAL A 84 -9.08 -4.47 2.77
CA VAL A 84 -9.89 -5.68 2.99
C VAL A 84 -11.37 -5.38 2.79
N LYS A 85 -11.84 -4.24 3.24
CA LYS A 85 -13.24 -3.83 3.07
C LYS A 85 -13.64 -3.77 1.60
N ARG A 86 -12.71 -3.34 0.74
CA ARG A 86 -12.94 -3.31 -0.71
C ARG A 86 -12.99 -4.71 -1.31
N ILE A 87 -12.16 -5.62 -0.80
CA ILE A 87 -12.06 -7.00 -1.29
C ILE A 87 -13.28 -7.82 -0.90
N ASP A 88 -13.77 -7.66 0.32
CA ASP A 88 -14.88 -8.45 0.84
C ASP A 88 -16.27 -7.87 0.50
N GLY A 89 -16.30 -6.80 -0.28
CA GLY A 89 -17.56 -6.17 -0.69
C GLY A 89 -18.14 -5.17 0.31
N THR A 90 -17.47 -4.92 1.42
CA THR A 90 -17.88 -3.87 2.37
C THR A 90 -17.20 -2.54 2.02
N GLU A 91 -17.34 -2.17 0.78
CA GLU A 91 -16.63 -1.07 0.15
C GLU A 91 -16.76 0.23 0.96
N VAL A 92 -15.62 0.90 1.14
CA VAL A 92 -15.60 2.21 1.78
C VAL A 92 -16.28 3.22 0.86
N PRO A 93 -17.26 3.98 1.35
CA PRO A 93 -17.93 4.97 0.52
C PRO A 93 -16.96 5.98 -0.07
N LEU A 94 -17.16 6.30 -1.33
CA LEU A 94 -16.37 7.32 -2.00
C LEU A 94 -16.73 8.69 -1.42
N THR A 95 -15.75 9.44 -0.97
CA THR A 95 -15.97 10.81 -0.51
C THR A 95 -15.75 11.80 -1.64
N THR A 96 -16.61 12.78 -1.73
CA THR A 96 -16.52 13.84 -2.72
C THR A 96 -16.53 15.20 -2.00
N PRO A 97 -15.44 15.54 -1.31
CA PRO A 97 -15.43 16.75 -0.47
C PRO A 97 -15.67 18.04 -1.27
N TRP A 98 -15.30 18.05 -2.55
CA TRP A 98 -15.59 19.18 -3.44
C TRP A 98 -17.08 19.36 -3.74
N LEU A 99 -17.91 18.36 -3.48
CA LEU A 99 -19.37 18.43 -3.63
C LEU A 99 -20.06 18.60 -2.27
N GLY A 100 -19.33 18.64 -1.17
CA GLY A 100 -19.88 18.74 0.16
C GLY A 100 -20.70 17.55 0.63
N LYS A 101 -20.59 16.39 -0.05
CA LYS A 101 -21.32 15.17 0.27
C LYS A 101 -20.43 13.97 0.16
N SER A 102 -20.65 12.95 1.02
CA SER A 102 -20.09 11.63 0.78
C SER A 102 -21.05 10.84 -0.10
N ALA A 103 -20.51 10.01 -0.99
CA ALA A 103 -21.34 9.19 -1.86
C ALA A 103 -22.21 8.20 -1.08
N GLY A 104 -21.77 7.79 0.10
CA GLY A 104 -22.53 6.90 0.96
C GLY A 104 -23.78 7.52 1.57
N ALA A 105 -23.78 8.83 1.77
CA ALA A 105 -24.93 9.55 2.31
C ALA A 105 -26.07 9.71 1.31
N ALA A 106 -25.81 9.49 0.04
CA ALA A 106 -26.80 9.65 -1.03
C ALA A 106 -27.66 8.40 -1.28
N LYS A 107 -27.47 7.34 -0.50
CA LYS A 107 -28.18 6.06 -0.69
C LYS A 107 -29.38 5.87 0.23
N GLU A 108 -29.72 6.85 0.98
CA GLU A 108 -30.92 6.81 1.83
C GLU A 108 -32.22 7.27 1.05
#